data_f7e95b63e51f91358906c310f3b98925
#
_entry.id   f7e95b63e51f91358906c310f3b98925
#
_cell.length_a   1.000
_cell.length_b   1.000
_cell.length_c   1.000
_cell.angle_alpha   90.00
_cell.angle_beta   90.00
_cell.angle_gamma   90.00
#
_symmetry.space_group_name_H-M   'P 1'
#
loop_
_entity.id
_entity.type
_entity.pdbx_description
1 polymer ?
#
loop_
_entity_poly.entity_id
_entity_poly.type
_entity_poly.pdbx_seq_one_letter_code
_entity_poly.pdbx_strand_id
1 'polypeptide(L)'
;AAVVVALTGWTRADALASLLIVALIVPRAATLLRAAGRVLMDFTPEDLDLSQVRRHILRVDHVEDVHDLHAWTVSSGMPVLTANVVVRDECLADGHTAVILESLRTCAAEHFPVRITHATFQLEPASQRRREAVDCR
;
A
#
# COMPACT_ATOMS: atom_id res chain seq x y z
N ALA A 1 -37.79 -6.98 -21.84
CA ALA A 1 -37.75 -7.46 -23.25
C ALA A 1 -39.02 -8.24 -23.62
N ALA A 2 -39.42 -9.30 -22.86
CA ALA A 2 -40.56 -10.16 -23.17
C ALA A 2 -41.89 -9.40 -23.49
N VAL A 3 -42.24 -8.41 -22.65
CA VAL A 3 -43.46 -7.59 -22.87
C VAL A 3 -43.39 -6.78 -24.16
N VAL A 4 -42.24 -6.23 -24.51
CA VAL A 4 -42.04 -5.46 -25.76
C VAL A 4 -42.16 -6.38 -26.97
N VAL A 5 -41.55 -7.55 -26.92
CA VAL A 5 -41.61 -8.54 -27.99
C VAL A 5 -43.07 -9.04 -28.19
N ALA A 6 -43.80 -9.29 -27.09
CA ALA A 6 -45.19 -9.72 -27.15
C ALA A 6 -46.14 -8.66 -27.73
N LEU A 7 -45.89 -7.36 -27.47
CA LEU A 7 -46.75 -6.25 -27.95
C LEU A 7 -46.37 -5.78 -29.33
N THR A 8 -45.10 -5.83 -29.73
CA THR A 8 -44.60 -5.23 -30.98
C THR A 8 -44.15 -6.24 -32.02
N GLY A 9 -43.98 -7.52 -31.64
CA GLY A 9 -43.42 -8.56 -32.53
C GLY A 9 -41.92 -8.37 -32.83
N TRP A 10 -41.25 -7.38 -32.20
CA TRP A 10 -39.87 -7.02 -32.51
C TRP A 10 -38.89 -7.92 -31.77
N THR A 11 -38.52 -9.05 -32.34
CA THR A 11 -37.62 -10.05 -31.77
C THR A 11 -36.22 -9.56 -31.47
N ARG A 12 -35.75 -8.49 -32.14
CA ARG A 12 -34.43 -7.87 -31.86
C ARG A 12 -34.37 -7.07 -30.58
N ALA A 13 -35.50 -6.76 -29.95
CA ALA A 13 -35.58 -6.01 -28.71
C ALA A 13 -34.86 -6.73 -27.56
N ASP A 14 -34.91 -8.05 -27.54
CA ASP A 14 -34.23 -8.87 -26.52
C ASP A 14 -32.71 -8.80 -26.67
N ALA A 15 -32.20 -8.93 -27.89
CA ALA A 15 -30.78 -8.82 -28.17
C ALA A 15 -30.22 -7.43 -27.83
N LEU A 16 -30.98 -6.36 -28.15
CA LEU A 16 -30.57 -4.99 -27.78
C LEU A 16 -30.59 -4.75 -26.30
N ALA A 17 -31.59 -5.24 -25.57
CA ALA A 17 -31.66 -5.15 -24.11
C ALA A 17 -30.50 -5.90 -23.46
N SER A 18 -30.20 -7.11 -23.92
CA SER A 18 -29.06 -7.89 -23.44
C SER A 18 -27.72 -7.20 -23.72
N LEU A 19 -27.53 -6.63 -24.91
CA LEU A 19 -26.34 -5.89 -25.26
C LEU A 19 -26.16 -4.64 -24.38
N LEU A 20 -27.23 -3.92 -24.10
CA LEU A 20 -27.22 -2.75 -23.20
C LEU A 20 -26.81 -3.16 -21.77
N ILE A 21 -27.39 -4.23 -21.25
CA ILE A 21 -27.05 -4.75 -19.92
C ILE A 21 -25.56 -5.12 -19.86
N VAL A 22 -25.05 -5.84 -20.86
CA VAL A 22 -23.63 -6.19 -20.96
C VAL A 22 -22.75 -4.94 -21.01
N ALA A 23 -23.11 -3.95 -21.82
CA ALA A 23 -22.37 -2.69 -21.94
C ALA A 23 -22.29 -1.90 -20.62
N LEU A 24 -23.30 -2.01 -19.75
CA LEU A 24 -23.33 -1.37 -18.44
C LEU A 24 -22.56 -2.19 -17.38
N ILE A 25 -22.63 -3.52 -17.45
CA ILE A 25 -22.04 -4.40 -16.41
C ILE A 25 -20.54 -4.59 -16.63
N VAL A 26 -20.10 -4.82 -17.88
CA VAL A 26 -18.71 -5.17 -18.18
C VAL A 26 -17.69 -4.11 -17.70
N PRO A 27 -17.90 -2.79 -17.93
CA PRO A 27 -16.96 -1.79 -17.44
C PRO A 27 -16.86 -1.80 -15.91
N ARG A 28 -17.99 -1.96 -15.21
CA ARG A 28 -18.02 -2.03 -13.75
C ARG A 28 -17.32 -3.28 -13.22
N ALA A 29 -17.58 -4.43 -13.81
CA ALA A 29 -16.91 -5.67 -13.48
C ALA A 29 -15.39 -5.60 -13.70
N ALA A 30 -14.96 -5.00 -14.80
CA ALA A 30 -13.54 -4.79 -15.10
C ALA A 30 -12.86 -3.85 -14.08
N THR A 31 -13.55 -2.81 -13.62
CA THR A 31 -13.03 -1.92 -12.57
C THR A 31 -12.87 -2.66 -11.24
N LEU A 32 -13.88 -3.43 -10.83
CA LEU A 32 -13.81 -4.25 -9.61
C LEU A 32 -12.71 -5.31 -9.69
N LEU A 33 -12.57 -5.96 -10.84
CA LEU A 33 -11.52 -6.96 -11.06
C LEU A 33 -10.11 -6.35 -10.95
N ARG A 34 -9.91 -5.15 -11.53
CA ARG A 34 -8.64 -4.43 -11.39
C ARG A 34 -8.36 -4.04 -9.94
N ALA A 35 -9.37 -3.53 -9.23
CA ALA A 35 -9.22 -3.16 -7.82
C ALA A 35 -8.86 -4.39 -6.95
N ALA A 36 -9.56 -5.51 -7.14
CA ALA A 36 -9.25 -6.76 -6.44
C ALA A 36 -7.86 -7.29 -6.79
N GLY A 37 -7.48 -7.23 -8.07
CA GLY A 37 -6.15 -7.64 -8.53
C GLY A 37 -5.03 -6.81 -7.89
N ARG A 38 -5.21 -5.50 -7.74
CA ARG A 38 -4.23 -4.62 -7.06
C ARG A 38 -4.01 -5.01 -5.60
N VAL A 39 -5.09 -5.34 -4.89
CA VAL A 39 -5.00 -5.81 -3.49
C VAL A 39 -4.29 -7.17 -3.42
N LEU A 40 -4.66 -8.12 -4.28
CA LEU A 40 -4.06 -9.46 -4.29
C LEU A 40 -2.59 -9.50 -4.71
N MET A 41 -2.15 -8.51 -5.47
CA MET A 41 -0.75 -8.39 -5.93
C MET A 41 0.08 -7.42 -5.09
N ASP A 42 -0.41 -7.01 -3.93
CA ASP A 42 0.27 -6.13 -2.97
C ASP A 42 0.80 -4.82 -3.60
N PHE A 43 0.03 -4.23 -4.51
CA PHE A 43 0.41 -2.95 -5.09
C PHE A 43 0.42 -1.84 -4.04
N THR A 44 1.43 -0.99 -4.12
CA THR A 44 1.49 0.25 -3.34
C THR A 44 0.24 1.10 -3.59
N PRO A 45 -0.37 1.71 -2.54
CA PRO A 45 -1.45 2.66 -2.69
C PRO A 45 -1.10 3.78 -3.68
N GLU A 46 -2.04 4.16 -4.56
CA GLU A 46 -1.79 5.15 -5.62
C GLU A 46 -1.38 6.53 -5.08
N ASP A 47 -1.92 6.89 -3.91
CA ASP A 47 -1.68 8.19 -3.28
C ASP A 47 -0.47 8.18 -2.32
N LEU A 48 0.34 7.10 -2.30
CA LEU A 48 1.50 6.98 -1.43
C LEU A 48 2.80 6.91 -2.22
N ASP A 49 3.62 7.97 -2.11
CA ASP A 49 4.98 8.00 -2.65
C ASP A 49 5.99 7.46 -1.64
N LEU A 50 6.50 6.24 -1.88
CA LEU A 50 7.50 5.60 -1.02
C LEU A 50 8.80 6.41 -0.90
N SER A 51 9.14 7.21 -1.89
CA SER A 51 10.32 8.07 -1.82
C SER A 51 10.11 9.25 -0.85
N GLN A 52 8.89 9.74 -0.70
CA GLN A 52 8.53 10.69 0.35
C GLN A 52 8.56 10.03 1.73
N VAL A 53 7.98 8.83 1.85
CA VAL A 53 8.00 8.06 3.10
C VAL A 53 9.44 7.88 3.57
N ARG A 54 10.33 7.41 2.69
CA ARG A 54 11.75 7.24 2.99
C ARG A 54 12.40 8.54 3.49
N ARG A 55 12.15 9.65 2.80
CA ARG A 55 12.71 10.95 3.20
C ARG A 55 12.21 11.42 4.57
N HIS A 56 10.97 11.12 4.93
CA HIS A 56 10.42 11.48 6.25
C HIS A 56 11.01 10.60 7.36
N ILE A 57 11.13 9.29 7.14
CA ILE A 57 11.74 8.37 8.10
C ILE A 57 13.21 8.76 8.36
N LEU A 58 13.97 9.13 7.33
CA LEU A 58 15.35 9.59 7.46
C LEU A 58 15.51 10.91 8.24
N ARG A 59 14.43 11.64 8.52
CA ARG A 59 14.46 12.85 9.36
C ARG A 59 14.20 12.57 10.85
N VAL A 60 13.81 11.35 11.18
CA VAL A 60 13.63 10.94 12.58
C VAL A 60 15.00 10.87 13.24
N ASP A 61 15.11 11.44 14.42
CA ASP A 61 16.35 11.46 15.18
C ASP A 61 16.91 10.04 15.37
N HIS A 62 18.23 9.92 15.27
CA HIS A 62 18.99 8.67 15.40
C HIS A 62 18.85 7.67 14.24
N VAL A 63 18.04 7.95 13.21
CA VAL A 63 17.96 7.13 12.00
C VAL A 63 19.09 7.47 11.04
N GLU A 64 19.85 6.46 10.60
CA GLU A 64 20.96 6.60 9.65
C GLU A 64 20.59 6.17 8.23
N ASP A 65 19.80 5.09 8.10
CA ASP A 65 19.34 4.60 6.79
C ASP A 65 17.99 3.87 6.90
N VAL A 66 17.37 3.67 5.76
CA VAL A 66 16.11 2.91 5.61
C VAL A 66 16.22 2.03 4.39
N HIS A 67 15.88 0.76 4.52
CA HIS A 67 15.83 -0.19 3.41
C HIS A 67 14.64 -1.14 3.55
N ASP A 68 14.38 -1.93 2.51
CA ASP A 68 13.24 -2.84 2.44
C ASP A 68 11.92 -2.16 2.81
N LEU A 69 11.77 -0.94 2.29
CA LEU A 69 10.56 -0.14 2.49
C LEU A 69 9.48 -0.61 1.53
N HIS A 70 8.44 -1.22 2.06
CA HIS A 70 7.29 -1.71 1.31
C HIS A 70 6.00 -1.14 1.88
N ALA A 71 5.04 -0.87 1.01
CA ALA A 71 3.68 -0.55 1.41
C ALA A 71 2.70 -1.16 0.43
N TRP A 72 1.62 -1.71 0.95
CA TRP A 72 0.54 -2.31 0.17
C TRP A 72 -0.81 -2.09 0.85
N THR A 73 -1.87 -2.47 0.17
CA THR A 73 -3.24 -2.36 0.69
C THR A 73 -3.78 -3.75 0.98
N VAL A 74 -4.15 -4.03 2.24
CA VAL A 74 -4.74 -5.32 2.65
C VAL A 74 -6.24 -5.37 2.33
N SER A 75 -6.93 -4.25 2.51
CA SER A 75 -8.34 -4.08 2.16
C SER A 75 -8.60 -2.62 1.79
N SER A 76 -9.78 -2.33 1.26
CA SER A 76 -10.16 -0.97 0.87
C SER A 76 -9.92 0.03 2.01
N GLY A 77 -8.97 0.95 1.83
CA GLY A 77 -8.63 1.98 2.80
C GLY A 77 -7.77 1.55 3.99
N MET A 78 -7.15 0.34 3.95
CA MET A 78 -6.23 -0.13 4.99
C MET A 78 -4.83 -0.34 4.44
N PRO A 79 -4.01 0.71 4.33
CA PRO A 79 -2.61 0.60 3.94
C PRO A 79 -1.78 0.03 5.08
N VAL A 80 -0.81 -0.80 4.72
CA VAL A 80 0.21 -1.38 5.61
C VAL A 80 1.58 -0.95 5.12
N LEU A 81 2.49 -0.68 6.04
CA LEU A 81 3.88 -0.30 5.78
C LEU A 81 4.82 -1.22 6.53
N THR A 82 5.90 -1.62 5.87
CA THR A 82 7.03 -2.27 6.52
C THR A 82 8.33 -1.60 6.11
N ALA A 83 9.27 -1.48 7.03
CA ALA A 83 10.60 -0.97 6.73
C ALA A 83 11.63 -1.47 7.72
N ASN A 84 12.85 -1.69 7.23
CA ASN A 84 14.05 -1.88 8.04
C ASN A 84 14.71 -0.51 8.23
N VAL A 85 14.87 -0.10 9.48
CA VAL A 85 15.38 1.22 9.86
C VAL A 85 16.71 1.03 10.59
N VAL A 86 17.77 1.54 9.98
CA VAL A 86 19.10 1.50 10.56
C VAL A 86 19.24 2.66 11.53
N VAL A 87 19.55 2.35 12.78
CA VAL A 87 19.75 3.32 13.85
C VAL A 87 21.16 3.25 14.42
N ARG A 88 21.58 4.31 15.09
CA ARG A 88 22.88 4.31 15.78
C ARG A 88 22.93 3.20 16.82
N ASP A 89 24.06 2.50 16.89
CA ASP A 89 24.26 1.33 17.77
C ASP A 89 23.95 1.64 19.25
N GLU A 90 24.27 2.85 19.68
CA GLU A 90 24.06 3.33 21.05
C GLU A 90 22.59 3.31 21.47
N CYS A 91 21.69 3.66 20.53
CA CYS A 91 20.25 3.79 20.78
C CYS A 91 19.56 2.45 21.08
N LEU A 92 20.16 1.33 20.68
CA LEU A 92 19.67 -0.01 20.99
C LEU A 92 20.03 -0.46 22.41
N ALA A 93 21.11 0.10 22.99
CA ALA A 93 21.61 -0.25 24.29
C ALA A 93 21.04 0.63 25.41
N ASP A 94 20.75 1.90 25.14
CA ASP A 94 20.36 2.92 26.13
C ASP A 94 18.83 3.11 26.30
N GLY A 95 18.02 2.28 25.64
CA GLY A 95 16.56 2.29 25.75
C GLY A 95 15.81 3.30 24.87
N HIS A 96 16.48 4.01 23.96
CA HIS A 96 15.84 4.94 23.00
C HIS A 96 14.96 4.26 21.95
N THR A 97 15.02 2.94 21.82
CA THR A 97 14.26 2.13 20.87
C THR A 97 12.76 2.44 20.87
N ALA A 98 12.16 2.57 22.06
CA ALA A 98 10.74 2.84 22.21
C ALA A 98 10.36 4.23 21.70
N VAL A 99 11.19 5.24 21.95
CA VAL A 99 10.99 6.63 21.50
C VAL A 99 11.10 6.72 19.96
N ILE A 100 12.11 6.06 19.40
CA ILE A 100 12.31 6.01 17.95
C ILE A 100 11.10 5.35 17.27
N LEU A 101 10.63 4.19 17.78
CA LEU A 101 9.48 3.49 17.23
C LEU A 101 8.20 4.34 17.30
N GLU A 102 7.98 5.08 18.37
CA GLU A 102 6.83 5.97 18.50
C GLU A 102 6.90 7.13 17.49
N SER A 103 8.08 7.73 17.34
CA SER A 103 8.31 8.78 16.35
C SER A 103 8.08 8.28 14.91
N LEU A 104 8.54 7.07 14.59
CA LEU A 104 8.31 6.43 13.29
C LEU A 104 6.82 6.15 13.03
N ARG A 105 6.09 5.67 14.04
CA ARG A 105 4.64 5.41 13.93
C ARG A 105 3.86 6.70 13.74
N THR A 106 4.17 7.72 14.51
CA THR A 106 3.56 9.06 14.38
C THR A 106 3.84 9.64 12.99
N CYS A 107 5.08 9.53 12.51
CA CYS A 107 5.46 9.95 11.16
C CYS A 107 4.60 9.23 10.10
N ALA A 108 4.44 7.91 10.19
CA ALA A 108 3.63 7.13 9.27
C ALA A 108 2.14 7.49 9.30
N ALA A 109 1.61 7.81 10.49
CA ALA A 109 0.19 8.10 10.68
C ALA A 109 -0.22 9.51 10.24
N GLU A 110 0.65 10.51 10.34
CA GLU A 110 0.26 11.92 10.27
C GLU A 110 0.83 12.69 9.07
N HIS A 111 1.93 12.22 8.46
CA HIS A 111 2.66 13.03 7.47
C HIS A 111 2.35 12.70 6.01
N PHE A 112 1.42 11.78 5.73
CA PHE A 112 1.11 11.36 4.37
C PHE A 112 -0.38 11.56 4.02
N PRO A 113 -0.73 11.75 2.74
CA PRO A 113 -2.13 11.85 2.29
C PRO A 113 -2.96 10.63 2.66
N VAL A 114 -2.31 9.45 2.71
CA VAL A 114 -2.89 8.19 3.15
C VAL A 114 -2.43 7.91 4.56
N ARG A 115 -3.35 7.87 5.51
CA ARG A 115 -3.04 7.59 6.92
C ARG A 115 -2.64 6.13 7.09
N ILE A 116 -1.38 5.87 7.46
CA ILE A 116 -0.84 4.53 7.67
C ILE A 116 -0.89 4.21 9.16
N THR A 117 -1.92 3.47 9.58
CA THR A 117 -2.10 3.06 10.98
C THR A 117 -1.47 1.71 11.30
N HIS A 118 -1.15 0.93 10.27
CA HIS A 118 -0.51 -0.38 10.40
C HIS A 118 0.91 -0.30 9.84
N ALA A 119 1.87 0.06 10.68
CA ALA A 119 3.27 0.11 10.31
C ALA A 119 4.10 -0.82 11.20
N THR A 120 4.98 -1.60 10.58
CA THR A 120 5.97 -2.44 11.25
C THR A 120 7.36 -1.94 10.90
N PHE A 121 8.15 -1.64 11.91
CA PHE A 121 9.52 -1.21 11.76
C PHE A 121 10.44 -2.20 12.45
N GLN A 122 11.41 -2.73 11.72
CA GLN A 122 12.52 -3.46 12.27
C GLN A 122 13.68 -2.48 12.49
N LEU A 123 14.16 -2.36 13.72
CA LEU A 123 15.32 -1.52 14.02
C LEU A 123 16.59 -2.37 13.94
N GLU A 124 17.57 -1.89 13.20
CA GLU A 124 18.84 -2.57 12.98
C GLU A 124 20.01 -1.68 13.40
N PRO A 125 21.05 -2.23 14.07
CA PRO A 125 22.23 -1.45 14.39
C PRO A 125 23.05 -1.13 13.12
N ALA A 126 23.60 0.07 13.04
CA ALA A 126 24.44 0.49 11.92
C ALA A 126 25.66 -0.42 11.72
N SER A 127 26.15 -1.04 12.77
CA SER A 127 27.25 -2.02 12.72
C SER A 127 26.88 -3.31 11.97
N GLN A 128 25.60 -3.76 12.06
CA GLN A 128 25.12 -4.93 11.34
C GLN A 128 25.05 -4.65 9.84
N ARG A 129 24.47 -3.54 9.45
CA ARG A 129 24.35 -3.12 8.06
C ARG A 129 25.69 -3.01 7.34
N ARG A 130 26.70 -2.52 8.06
CA ARG A 130 28.09 -2.45 7.55
C ARG A 130 28.70 -3.84 7.30
N ARG A 131 28.39 -4.86 8.12
CA ARG A 131 28.86 -6.24 7.91
C ARG A 131 28.21 -6.89 6.70
N GLU A 132 26.90 -6.78 6.56
CA GLU A 132 26.17 -7.32 5.40
C GLU A 132 26.68 -6.75 4.07
N ALA A 133 26.99 -5.45 4.02
CA ALA A 133 27.55 -4.80 2.83
C ALA A 133 28.95 -5.31 2.46
N VAL A 134 29.69 -5.91 3.37
CA VAL A 134 31.01 -6.52 3.14
C VAL A 134 30.89 -7.98 2.66
N ASP A 135 29.94 -8.74 3.24
CA ASP A 135 29.74 -10.16 2.90
C ASP A 135 29.10 -10.39 1.51
N CYS A 136 28.46 -9.38 0.94
CA CYS A 136 27.83 -9.43 -0.40
C CYS A 136 28.78 -9.05 -1.54
N ARG A 137 30.10 -8.95 -1.32
CA ARG A 137 31.13 -8.72 -2.36
C ARG A 137 31.96 -9.95 -2.61
#